data_66c91e58c052d16db295e99523b434f2
#
_entry.id   66c91e58c052d16db295e99523b434f2
#
_cell.length_a   1.000
_cell.length_b   1.000
_cell.length_c   1.000
_cell.angle_alpha   90.00
_cell.angle_beta   90.00
_cell.angle_gamma   90.00
#
_symmetry.space_group_name_H-M   'P 1'
#
loop_
_entity.id
_entity.type
_entity.pdbx_description
1 polymer ?
#
loop_
_entity_poly.entity_id
_entity_poly.type
_entity_poly.pdbx_seq_one_letter_code
_entity_poly.pdbx_strand_id
1 'polypeptide(L)'
;NRPDGEEGITVAGVEGQVNGMHWDSSNGDLRLHIPAGKDHRMFTLWFASSQDLDSARTIADQVVIDIPARDLTPKTKGGPSRWAQVLTAEAVIARNDGPFAVDVLKRPTDNPWSCRLRLTGFDFTDKGDTAIVSTWDGSVWKVSGLNSLPEEANGDGEQTVAVTWHRIASGLFQPLGVKILRGKIHVTCRDQIVILHDLNGDEEIDWYECFNNDHQVTD
;
A
#
# COMPACT_ATOMS: atom_id res chain seq x y z
N ASN A 1 -27.02 -0.36 12.87
CA ASN A 1 -27.74 0.83 13.32
C ASN A 1 -27.40 1.95 12.35
N ARG A 2 -28.40 2.49 11.66
CA ARG A 2 -28.24 3.73 10.89
C ARG A 2 -28.11 4.92 11.86
N PRO A 3 -27.41 6.00 11.47
CA PRO A 3 -27.18 7.17 12.34
C PRO A 3 -28.49 7.88 12.78
N ASP A 4 -29.58 7.62 12.12
CA ASP A 4 -30.91 8.26 12.27
C ASP A 4 -31.91 7.42 13.08
N GLY A 5 -31.53 6.25 13.61
CA GLY A 5 -32.37 5.44 14.48
C GLY A 5 -33.54 4.73 13.78
N GLU A 6 -33.61 4.70 12.46
CA GLU A 6 -34.60 3.91 11.73
C GLU A 6 -34.21 2.42 11.78
N GLU A 7 -35.15 1.58 12.23
CA GLU A 7 -35.03 0.12 12.20
C GLU A 7 -35.08 -0.33 10.75
N GLY A 8 -33.96 -0.81 10.24
CA GLY A 8 -33.83 -1.41 8.90
C GLY A 8 -33.52 -2.89 8.98
N ILE A 9 -34.00 -3.64 7.99
CA ILE A 9 -33.68 -5.05 7.82
C ILE A 9 -32.47 -5.15 6.88
N THR A 10 -31.39 -5.79 7.35
CA THR A 10 -30.28 -6.16 6.49
C THR A 10 -30.46 -7.59 5.98
N VAL A 11 -30.41 -7.75 4.67
CA VAL A 11 -30.39 -9.06 4.00
C VAL A 11 -29.05 -9.26 3.34
N ALA A 12 -28.51 -10.46 3.44
CA ALA A 12 -27.25 -10.84 2.83
C ALA A 12 -27.35 -12.23 2.21
N GLY A 13 -26.59 -12.46 1.17
CA GLY A 13 -26.50 -13.76 0.53
C GLY A 13 -25.11 -14.03 0.01
N VAL A 14 -24.87 -15.28 -0.35
CA VAL A 14 -23.64 -15.76 -0.93
C VAL A 14 -23.94 -16.63 -2.14
N GLU A 15 -23.22 -16.42 -3.24
CA GLU A 15 -23.38 -17.13 -4.49
C GLU A 15 -22.05 -17.66 -5.00
N GLY A 16 -22.07 -18.78 -5.74
CA GLY A 16 -20.88 -19.42 -6.29
C GLY A 16 -20.51 -20.70 -5.56
N GLN A 17 -19.24 -20.89 -5.22
CA GLN A 17 -18.74 -22.12 -4.58
C GLN A 17 -19.00 -22.11 -3.07
N VAL A 18 -20.24 -22.40 -2.69
CA VAL A 18 -20.76 -22.23 -1.33
C VAL A 18 -20.81 -23.49 -0.48
N ASN A 19 -20.26 -24.62 -0.94
CA ASN A 19 -20.33 -25.91 -0.24
C ASN A 19 -19.84 -25.81 1.21
N GLY A 20 -20.73 -26.16 2.16
CA GLY A 20 -20.46 -26.14 3.57
C GLY A 20 -20.47 -24.75 4.23
N MET A 21 -20.72 -23.69 3.48
CA MET A 21 -20.95 -22.35 4.03
C MET A 21 -22.35 -22.29 4.67
N HIS A 22 -22.48 -21.56 5.76
CA HIS A 22 -23.76 -21.32 6.40
C HIS A 22 -23.75 -19.98 7.13
N TRP A 23 -24.93 -19.38 7.24
CA TRP A 23 -25.15 -18.16 8.01
C TRP A 23 -25.49 -18.47 9.45
N ASP A 24 -24.96 -17.68 10.37
CA ASP A 24 -25.32 -17.65 11.78
C ASP A 24 -25.72 -16.21 12.14
N SER A 25 -26.90 -16.08 12.77
CA SER A 25 -27.42 -14.80 13.27
C SER A 25 -27.56 -14.76 14.77
N SER A 26 -26.91 -15.67 15.50
CA SER A 26 -26.89 -15.66 16.96
C SER A 26 -26.19 -14.38 17.48
N ASN A 27 -26.66 -13.84 18.60
CA ASN A 27 -26.14 -12.64 19.25
C ASN A 27 -26.30 -11.31 18.50
N GLY A 28 -27.22 -11.21 17.53
CA GLY A 28 -27.52 -9.95 16.82
C GLY A 28 -26.54 -9.61 15.70
N ASP A 29 -25.51 -10.42 15.47
CA ASP A 29 -24.58 -10.31 14.36
C ASP A 29 -24.99 -11.28 13.25
N LEU A 30 -24.78 -10.87 12.00
CA LEU A 30 -24.88 -11.75 10.84
C LEU A 30 -23.48 -12.25 10.46
N ARG A 31 -23.22 -13.55 10.62
CA ARG A 31 -21.92 -14.16 10.37
C ARG A 31 -22.00 -15.22 9.28
N LEU A 32 -21.13 -15.15 8.30
CA LEU A 32 -20.95 -16.20 7.32
C LEU A 32 -19.81 -17.12 7.77
N HIS A 33 -20.11 -18.39 8.03
CA HIS A 33 -19.13 -19.42 8.31
C HIS A 33 -18.62 -20.04 7.00
N ILE A 34 -17.30 -19.92 6.77
CA ILE A 34 -16.63 -20.51 5.62
C ILE A 34 -15.75 -21.65 6.17
N PRO A 35 -16.06 -22.92 5.83
CA PRO A 35 -15.26 -24.04 6.34
C PRO A 35 -13.85 -24.00 5.75
N ALA A 36 -12.86 -24.38 6.56
CA ALA A 36 -11.49 -24.52 6.11
C ALA A 36 -11.38 -25.50 4.94
N GLY A 37 -10.50 -25.21 4.00
CA GLY A 37 -10.26 -26.03 2.81
C GLY A 37 -8.90 -25.73 2.20
N LYS A 38 -8.40 -26.65 1.37
CA LYS A 38 -7.14 -26.50 0.64
C LYS A 38 -7.34 -25.89 -0.75
N ASP A 39 -8.56 -25.98 -1.26
CA ASP A 39 -8.90 -25.56 -2.61
C ASP A 39 -9.33 -24.08 -2.62
N HIS A 40 -8.96 -23.36 -3.65
CA HIS A 40 -9.46 -22.02 -3.91
C HIS A 40 -10.97 -22.05 -4.09
N ARG A 41 -11.67 -21.09 -3.51
CA ARG A 41 -13.11 -20.92 -3.65
C ARG A 41 -13.41 -19.55 -4.21
N MET A 42 -14.29 -19.49 -5.20
CA MET A 42 -14.84 -18.26 -5.72
C MET A 42 -16.30 -18.15 -5.33
N PHE A 43 -16.63 -17.05 -4.69
CA PHE A 43 -18.00 -16.73 -4.33
C PHE A 43 -18.20 -15.22 -4.30
N THR A 44 -19.43 -14.79 -4.48
CA THR A 44 -19.84 -13.40 -4.33
C THR A 44 -20.66 -13.27 -3.05
N LEU A 45 -20.25 -12.35 -2.20
CA LEU A 45 -21.00 -11.92 -1.04
C LEU A 45 -21.74 -10.63 -1.41
N TRP A 46 -23.05 -10.59 -1.16
CA TRP A 46 -23.84 -9.39 -1.32
C TRP A 46 -24.63 -9.10 -0.05
N PHE A 47 -24.96 -7.85 0.16
CA PHE A 47 -25.84 -7.38 1.23
C PHE A 47 -26.62 -6.17 0.76
N ALA A 48 -27.82 -6.02 1.29
CA ALA A 48 -28.71 -4.92 1.01
C ALA A 48 -29.48 -4.53 2.27
N SER A 49 -29.98 -3.31 2.31
CA SER A 49 -30.85 -2.82 3.37
C SER A 49 -32.25 -2.60 2.83
N SER A 50 -33.27 -2.97 3.62
CA SER A 50 -34.67 -2.78 3.33
C SER A 50 -35.40 -2.23 4.55
N GLN A 51 -36.59 -1.64 4.33
CA GLN A 51 -37.42 -1.14 5.42
C GLN A 51 -38.39 -2.22 5.97
N ASP A 52 -38.72 -3.23 5.14
CA ASP A 52 -39.63 -4.30 5.49
C ASP A 52 -39.15 -5.65 4.95
N LEU A 53 -39.75 -6.73 5.51
CA LEU A 53 -39.36 -8.09 5.19
C LEU A 53 -39.72 -8.53 3.78
N ASP A 54 -40.82 -8.05 3.22
CA ASP A 54 -41.29 -8.45 1.88
C ASP A 54 -40.40 -7.81 0.80
N SER A 55 -40.01 -6.55 1.00
CA SER A 55 -39.03 -5.87 0.17
C SER A 55 -37.65 -6.54 0.29
N ALA A 56 -37.24 -6.97 1.48
CA ALA A 56 -36.01 -7.70 1.69
C ALA A 56 -35.98 -9.05 0.93
N ARG A 57 -37.07 -9.80 0.94
CA ARG A 57 -37.22 -11.05 0.18
C ARG A 57 -37.17 -10.80 -1.33
N THR A 58 -37.87 -9.76 -1.79
CA THR A 58 -37.84 -9.39 -3.23
C THR A 58 -36.44 -9.06 -3.70
N ILE A 59 -35.67 -8.32 -2.88
CA ILE A 59 -34.25 -8.01 -3.17
C ILE A 59 -33.45 -9.31 -3.25
N ALA A 60 -33.59 -10.23 -2.28
CA ALA A 60 -32.88 -11.49 -2.25
C ALA A 60 -33.15 -12.34 -3.51
N ASP A 61 -34.41 -12.42 -3.91
CA ASP A 61 -34.82 -13.20 -5.10
C ASP A 61 -34.30 -12.58 -6.41
N GLN A 62 -34.20 -11.26 -6.49
CA GLN A 62 -33.72 -10.57 -7.69
C GLN A 62 -32.19 -10.55 -7.80
N VAL A 63 -31.48 -10.42 -6.70
CA VAL A 63 -30.00 -10.31 -6.72
C VAL A 63 -29.34 -11.63 -7.10
N VAL A 64 -29.93 -12.77 -6.72
CA VAL A 64 -29.39 -14.11 -7.05
C VAL A 64 -29.33 -14.35 -8.57
N ILE A 65 -30.09 -13.62 -9.38
CA ILE A 65 -30.21 -13.85 -10.82
C ILE A 65 -29.12 -13.11 -11.63
N ASP A 66 -28.58 -11.98 -11.14
CA ASP A 66 -27.85 -11.03 -12.00
C ASP A 66 -26.35 -10.82 -11.68
N ILE A 67 -25.80 -11.42 -10.63
CA ILE A 67 -24.40 -11.16 -10.23
C ILE A 67 -23.58 -12.46 -10.21
N PRO A 68 -23.01 -12.88 -11.34
CA PRO A 68 -22.13 -14.05 -11.38
C PRO A 68 -20.84 -13.76 -10.60
N ALA A 69 -20.34 -14.76 -9.86
CA ALA A 69 -19.04 -14.70 -9.23
C ALA A 69 -17.94 -14.39 -10.27
N ARG A 70 -17.17 -13.35 -10.03
CA ARG A 70 -16.08 -12.94 -10.93
C ARG A 70 -14.79 -13.66 -10.53
N ASP A 71 -14.03 -14.12 -11.53
CA ASP A 71 -12.66 -14.57 -11.27
C ASP A 71 -11.78 -13.37 -10.91
N LEU A 72 -11.37 -13.30 -9.66
CA LEU A 72 -10.48 -12.27 -9.14
C LEU A 72 -9.00 -12.70 -9.13
N THR A 73 -8.70 -13.93 -9.58
CA THR A 73 -7.32 -14.44 -9.62
C THR A 73 -6.35 -13.51 -10.35
N PRO A 74 -6.71 -12.87 -11.49
CA PRO A 74 -5.81 -11.90 -12.12
C PRO A 74 -5.45 -10.71 -11.23
N LYS A 75 -6.33 -10.33 -10.29
CA LYS A 75 -6.10 -9.22 -9.35
C LYS A 75 -5.06 -9.54 -8.26
N THR A 76 -4.71 -10.81 -8.09
CA THR A 76 -3.70 -11.25 -7.10
C THR A 76 -2.29 -11.29 -7.67
N LYS A 77 -2.09 -10.90 -8.92
CA LYS A 77 -0.81 -10.99 -9.64
C LYS A 77 -0.14 -9.64 -9.88
N GLY A 78 -0.57 -8.61 -9.19
CA GLY A 78 -0.16 -7.25 -9.43
C GLY A 78 -1.09 -6.51 -10.41
N GLY A 79 -1.07 -5.20 -10.33
CA GLY A 79 -1.83 -4.29 -11.19
C GLY A 79 -0.91 -3.55 -12.16
N PRO A 80 -1.45 -2.74 -13.07
CA PRO A 80 -0.63 -1.85 -13.87
C PRO A 80 -0.05 -0.73 -13.00
N SER A 81 1.13 -0.25 -13.39
CA SER A 81 1.79 0.88 -12.76
C SER A 81 0.86 2.10 -12.64
N ARG A 82 0.78 2.67 -11.45
CA ARG A 82 -0.07 3.82 -11.10
C ARG A 82 0.72 5.12 -11.06
N TRP A 83 2.03 5.03 -10.84
CA TRP A 83 2.93 6.16 -10.67
C TRP A 83 4.14 6.08 -11.60
N ALA A 84 3.95 5.62 -12.83
CA ALA A 84 5.02 5.39 -13.82
C ALA A 84 5.90 6.63 -14.11
N GLN A 85 5.44 7.82 -13.71
CA GLN A 85 6.23 9.04 -13.89
C GLN A 85 7.36 9.12 -12.88
N VAL A 86 8.59 9.15 -13.39
CA VAL A 86 9.81 9.39 -12.60
C VAL A 86 10.08 10.89 -12.53
N LEU A 87 10.39 11.38 -11.33
CA LEU A 87 10.73 12.78 -11.08
C LEU A 87 12.25 12.93 -11.03
N THR A 88 12.74 14.11 -11.39
CA THR A 88 14.15 14.45 -11.26
C THR A 88 14.34 15.46 -10.13
N ALA A 89 15.36 15.28 -9.33
CA ALA A 89 15.81 16.23 -8.32
C ALA A 89 17.34 16.34 -8.35
N GLU A 90 17.89 17.29 -7.60
CA GLU A 90 19.31 17.55 -7.55
C GLU A 90 19.96 16.88 -6.33
N ALA A 91 21.15 16.34 -6.53
CA ALA A 91 22.11 16.07 -5.49
C ALA A 91 23.19 17.15 -5.53
N VAL A 92 23.44 17.81 -4.44
CA VAL A 92 24.53 18.80 -4.28
C VAL A 92 25.68 18.10 -3.60
N ILE A 93 26.80 17.97 -4.30
CA ILE A 93 28.01 17.33 -3.83
C ILE A 93 28.93 18.38 -3.23
N ALA A 94 29.32 18.14 -2.01
CA ALA A 94 30.22 19.04 -1.29
C ALA A 94 31.67 18.84 -1.70
N ARG A 95 32.48 19.82 -1.39
CA ARG A 95 33.95 19.68 -1.41
C ARG A 95 34.43 18.91 -0.19
N ASN A 96 35.42 18.09 -0.40
CA ASN A 96 36.09 17.33 0.68
C ASN A 96 37.31 18.12 1.19
N ASP A 97 37.07 19.35 1.69
CA ASP A 97 38.13 20.26 2.16
C ASP A 97 38.20 20.42 3.68
N GLY A 98 37.43 19.60 4.42
CA GLY A 98 37.34 19.64 5.87
C GLY A 98 37.29 18.24 6.49
N PRO A 99 37.06 18.16 7.81
CA PRO A 99 36.94 16.87 8.51
C PRO A 99 35.66 16.11 8.10
N PHE A 100 34.70 16.79 7.49
CA PHE A 100 33.42 16.19 7.00
C PHE A 100 33.07 16.83 5.66
N ALA A 101 32.61 15.99 4.72
CA ALA A 101 31.90 16.42 3.53
C ALA A 101 30.41 16.08 3.69
N VAL A 102 29.51 16.97 3.26
CA VAL A 102 28.07 16.79 3.39
C VAL A 102 27.40 16.94 2.04
N ASP A 103 27.03 15.82 1.44
CA ASP A 103 26.25 15.81 0.22
C ASP A 103 24.75 15.95 0.56
N VAL A 104 24.03 16.72 -0.25
CA VAL A 104 22.61 16.98 -0.02
C VAL A 104 21.79 16.44 -1.16
N LEU A 105 21.02 15.39 -0.91
CA LEU A 105 19.99 14.90 -1.84
C LEU A 105 18.72 15.73 -1.68
N LYS A 106 18.42 16.57 -2.66
CA LYS A 106 17.19 17.36 -2.65
C LYS A 106 16.01 16.46 -3.04
N ARG A 107 14.87 16.68 -2.38
CA ARG A 107 13.60 16.05 -2.74
C ARG A 107 12.91 16.83 -3.86
N PRO A 108 12.10 16.18 -4.72
CA PRO A 108 11.23 16.90 -5.65
C PRO A 108 10.28 17.84 -4.90
N THR A 109 10.18 19.08 -5.31
CA THR A 109 9.26 20.08 -4.76
C THR A 109 7.88 19.98 -5.38
N ASP A 110 7.86 19.71 -6.69
CA ASP A 110 6.63 19.54 -7.47
C ASP A 110 6.46 18.11 -7.92
N ASN A 111 5.23 17.62 -7.85
CA ASN A 111 4.86 16.31 -8.32
C ASN A 111 3.39 16.26 -8.75
N PRO A 112 3.04 15.41 -9.75
CA PRO A 112 1.70 15.37 -10.34
C PRO A 112 0.62 14.86 -9.39
N TRP A 113 1.01 14.27 -8.26
CA TRP A 113 0.08 13.69 -7.27
C TRP A 113 -0.20 14.65 -6.10
N SER A 114 0.35 15.86 -6.12
CA SER A 114 0.21 16.88 -5.06
C SER A 114 0.54 16.34 -3.65
N CYS A 115 1.37 15.28 -3.57
CA CYS A 115 1.77 14.71 -2.29
C CYS A 115 2.93 15.49 -1.68
N ARG A 116 2.94 15.55 -0.35
CA ARG A 116 4.05 16.15 0.39
C ARG A 116 5.13 15.11 0.65
N LEU A 117 6.40 15.48 0.44
CA LEU A 117 7.54 14.63 0.74
C LEU A 117 8.17 15.07 2.07
N ARG A 118 7.52 14.73 3.19
CA ARG A 118 8.09 14.87 4.53
C ARG A 118 8.84 13.59 4.87
N LEU A 119 10.13 13.57 4.59
CA LEU A 119 10.97 12.38 4.72
C LEU A 119 11.08 11.94 6.18
N THR A 120 10.97 10.64 6.44
CA THR A 120 10.97 10.07 7.79
C THR A 120 12.02 8.98 7.99
N GLY A 121 12.29 8.19 6.98
CA GLY A 121 13.27 7.12 7.04
C GLY A 121 13.81 6.79 5.67
N PHE A 122 15.02 6.22 5.65
CA PHE A 122 15.63 5.73 4.42
C PHE A 122 16.57 4.55 4.72
N ASP A 123 16.80 3.77 3.71
CA ASP A 123 17.84 2.73 3.69
C ASP A 123 18.37 2.54 2.27
N PHE A 124 19.59 2.08 2.16
CA PHE A 124 20.22 1.82 0.86
C PHE A 124 20.12 0.34 0.49
N THR A 125 20.02 0.07 -0.82
CA THR A 125 20.21 -1.29 -1.34
C THR A 125 21.61 -1.80 -1.06
N ASP A 126 21.81 -3.11 -1.09
CA ASP A 126 23.13 -3.74 -0.82
C ASP A 126 24.25 -3.20 -1.72
N LYS A 127 23.90 -2.71 -2.92
CA LYS A 127 24.86 -2.12 -3.87
C LYS A 127 25.13 -0.64 -3.60
N GLY A 128 24.32 0.02 -2.75
CA GLY A 128 24.43 1.45 -2.49
C GLY A 128 24.04 2.37 -3.64
N ASP A 129 23.53 1.82 -4.75
CA ASP A 129 23.17 2.55 -5.96
C ASP A 129 21.78 3.17 -5.91
N THR A 130 20.99 2.73 -4.96
CA THR A 130 19.58 3.10 -4.80
C THR A 130 19.25 3.24 -3.33
N ALA A 131 18.45 4.25 -2.98
CA ALA A 131 17.86 4.41 -1.66
C ALA A 131 16.35 4.23 -1.72
N ILE A 132 15.79 3.64 -0.68
CA ILE A 132 14.35 3.60 -0.42
C ILE A 132 14.06 4.60 0.68
N VAL A 133 13.10 5.49 0.44
CA VAL A 133 12.77 6.62 1.33
C VAL A 133 11.29 6.62 1.65
N SER A 134 10.92 6.67 2.92
CA SER A 134 9.54 6.82 3.35
C SER A 134 9.19 8.27 3.66
N THR A 135 7.91 8.61 3.57
CA THR A 135 7.37 9.92 3.93
C THR A 135 6.26 9.79 4.96
N TRP A 136 6.17 10.75 5.87
CA TRP A 136 5.10 10.82 6.88
C TRP A 136 3.69 10.72 6.28
N ASP A 137 3.54 11.23 5.06
CA ASP A 137 2.25 11.27 4.35
C ASP A 137 1.86 9.92 3.71
N GLY A 138 2.61 8.84 3.98
CA GLY A 138 2.25 7.48 3.61
C GLY A 138 2.81 6.99 2.29
N SER A 139 3.76 7.69 1.68
CA SER A 139 4.39 7.25 0.43
C SER A 139 5.78 6.67 0.66
N VAL A 140 6.18 5.76 -0.23
CA VAL A 140 7.55 5.26 -0.31
C VAL A 140 8.10 5.54 -1.70
N TRP A 141 9.35 5.96 -1.74
CA TRP A 141 10.04 6.41 -2.93
C TRP A 141 11.33 5.64 -3.13
N LYS A 142 11.63 5.31 -4.38
CA LYS A 142 12.93 4.79 -4.82
C LYS A 142 13.74 5.96 -5.38
N VAL A 143 14.94 6.18 -4.84
CA VAL A 143 15.88 7.19 -5.32
C VAL A 143 17.02 6.47 -6.01
N SER A 144 17.24 6.77 -7.28
CA SER A 144 18.24 6.09 -8.12
C SER A 144 19.23 7.09 -8.72
N GLY A 145 20.38 6.57 -9.18
CA GLY A 145 21.47 7.38 -9.73
C GLY A 145 22.54 7.72 -8.70
N LEU A 146 22.48 7.12 -7.51
CA LEU A 146 23.42 7.42 -6.43
C LEU A 146 24.85 6.95 -6.72
N ASN A 147 25.02 5.87 -7.50
CA ASN A 147 26.32 5.39 -7.95
C ASN A 147 26.99 6.27 -9.02
N SER A 148 26.27 7.24 -9.56
CA SER A 148 26.77 8.20 -10.54
C SER A 148 27.23 9.51 -9.88
N LEU A 149 27.05 9.63 -8.56
CA LEU A 149 27.52 10.79 -7.82
C LEU A 149 29.05 10.74 -7.71
N PRO A 150 29.77 11.87 -8.01
CA PRO A 150 31.21 11.94 -7.81
C PRO A 150 31.54 11.88 -6.31
N GLU A 151 32.71 11.37 -5.98
CA GLU A 151 33.18 11.32 -4.58
C GLU A 151 33.43 12.70 -3.99
N GLU A 152 33.70 13.68 -4.84
CA GLU A 152 33.87 15.09 -4.45
C GLU A 152 33.47 16.02 -5.59
N ALA A 153 33.14 17.25 -5.29
CA ALA A 153 32.86 18.27 -6.28
C ALA A 153 34.10 18.63 -7.11
N ASN A 154 33.94 18.71 -8.42
CA ASN A 154 35.00 19.15 -9.31
C ASN A 154 35.11 20.70 -9.31
N GLY A 155 36.32 21.24 -9.02
CA GLY A 155 36.59 22.67 -9.03
C GLY A 155 36.36 23.39 -7.70
N ASP A 156 36.18 24.71 -7.75
CA ASP A 156 36.16 25.58 -6.55
C ASP A 156 34.80 25.76 -5.89
N GLY A 157 33.78 24.95 -6.26
CA GLY A 157 32.42 25.10 -5.75
C GLY A 157 31.69 23.77 -5.54
N GLU A 158 30.43 23.86 -5.14
CA GLU A 158 29.52 22.72 -5.09
C GLU A 158 29.21 22.24 -6.52
N GLN A 159 29.09 20.92 -6.68
CA GLN A 159 28.66 20.31 -7.92
C GLN A 159 27.24 19.77 -7.80
N THR A 160 26.39 20.09 -8.78
CA THR A 160 25.02 19.56 -8.83
C THR A 160 24.93 18.42 -9.83
N VAL A 161 24.34 17.31 -9.39
CA VAL A 161 24.10 16.09 -10.20
C VAL A 161 22.61 15.74 -10.12
N ALA A 162 22.05 15.26 -11.21
CA ALA A 162 20.64 14.83 -11.25
C ALA A 162 20.48 13.42 -10.64
N VAL A 163 19.47 13.25 -9.78
CA VAL A 163 19.00 11.96 -9.25
C VAL A 163 17.54 11.78 -9.57
N THR A 164 17.08 10.54 -9.65
CA THR A 164 15.70 10.22 -9.98
C THR A 164 14.92 9.72 -8.78
N TRP A 165 13.65 10.12 -8.71
CA TRP A 165 12.72 9.74 -7.67
C TRP A 165 11.51 9.06 -8.30
N HIS A 166 11.28 7.79 -7.96
CA HIS A 166 10.13 7.01 -8.40
C HIS A 166 9.25 6.68 -7.20
N ARG A 167 7.97 7.02 -7.25
CA ARG A 167 7.00 6.67 -6.21
C ARG A 167 6.63 5.21 -6.38
N ILE A 168 6.99 4.36 -5.42
CA ILE A 168 6.77 2.91 -5.50
C ILE A 168 5.60 2.43 -4.64
N ALA A 169 5.22 3.17 -3.60
CA ALA A 169 4.12 2.81 -2.71
C ALA A 169 3.41 4.04 -2.15
N SER A 170 2.16 3.86 -1.73
CA SER A 170 1.35 4.89 -1.06
C SER A 170 0.28 4.25 -0.17
N GLY A 171 -0.31 5.06 0.73
CA GLY A 171 -1.41 4.63 1.60
C GLY A 171 -0.98 4.02 2.92
N LEU A 172 0.29 4.12 3.29
CA LEU A 172 0.79 3.71 4.59
C LEU A 172 0.41 4.73 5.67
N PHE A 173 0.14 4.24 6.88
CA PHE A 173 -0.22 5.12 7.99
C PHE A 173 1.02 5.64 8.73
N GLN A 174 1.39 6.88 8.45
CA GLN A 174 2.49 7.61 9.09
C GLN A 174 3.79 6.77 9.19
N PRO A 175 4.43 6.43 8.07
CA PRO A 175 5.72 5.75 8.07
C PRO A 175 6.77 6.54 8.85
N LEU A 176 7.56 5.83 9.67
CA LEU A 176 8.60 6.42 10.52
C LEU A 176 10.01 5.92 10.17
N GLY A 177 10.11 4.74 9.59
CA GLY A 177 11.38 4.13 9.27
C GLY A 177 11.29 3.15 8.11
N VAL A 178 12.42 2.93 7.44
CA VAL A 178 12.59 1.95 6.36
C VAL A 178 13.79 1.09 6.66
N LYS A 179 13.69 -0.21 6.40
CA LYS A 179 14.82 -1.13 6.41
C LYS A 179 14.71 -2.15 5.29
N ILE A 180 15.79 -2.31 4.54
CA ILE A 180 15.92 -3.36 3.53
C ILE A 180 16.58 -4.56 4.19
N LEU A 181 15.85 -5.67 4.27
CA LEU A 181 16.34 -6.92 4.84
C LEU A 181 16.19 -8.05 3.82
N ARG A 182 17.30 -8.66 3.42
CA ARG A 182 17.31 -9.76 2.45
C ARG A 182 16.55 -9.45 1.16
N GLY A 183 16.72 -8.22 0.65
CA GLY A 183 16.07 -7.71 -0.56
C GLY A 183 14.61 -7.33 -0.40
N LYS A 184 14.02 -7.42 0.80
CA LYS A 184 12.65 -7.00 1.07
C LYS A 184 12.61 -5.66 1.80
N ILE A 185 11.72 -4.78 1.39
CA ILE A 185 11.53 -3.45 1.99
C ILE A 185 10.56 -3.59 3.16
N HIS A 186 11.04 -3.29 4.36
CA HIS A 186 10.25 -3.22 5.58
C HIS A 186 10.03 -1.75 5.93
N VAL A 187 8.79 -1.38 6.23
CA VAL A 187 8.43 -0.02 6.63
C VAL A 187 7.75 -0.06 7.99
N THR A 188 8.29 0.67 8.94
CA THR A 188 7.64 0.87 10.24
C THR A 188 6.62 1.98 10.10
N CYS A 189 5.35 1.63 10.24
CA CYS A 189 4.22 2.55 10.27
C CYS A 189 3.74 2.76 11.71
N ARG A 190 2.84 3.70 11.90
CA ARG A 190 2.26 3.95 13.23
C ARG A 190 1.46 2.75 13.76
N ASP A 191 0.81 2.00 12.89
CA ASP A 191 -0.10 0.90 13.20
C ASP A 191 0.54 -0.50 13.03
N GLN A 192 1.62 -0.62 12.27
CA GLN A 192 2.22 -1.92 11.95
C GLN A 192 3.61 -1.79 11.33
N ILE A 193 4.33 -2.90 11.27
CA ILE A 193 5.48 -3.08 10.38
C ILE A 193 4.99 -3.80 9.14
N VAL A 194 5.24 -3.23 7.97
CA VAL A 194 4.78 -3.74 6.67
C VAL A 194 5.95 -4.22 5.84
N ILE A 195 5.80 -5.35 5.14
CA ILE A 195 6.69 -5.74 4.06
C ILE A 195 6.02 -5.37 2.73
N LEU A 196 6.76 -4.72 1.87
CA LEU A 196 6.29 -4.27 0.56
C LEU A 196 6.68 -5.28 -0.51
N HIS A 197 5.70 -5.71 -1.33
CA HIS A 197 5.89 -6.67 -2.40
C HIS A 197 5.46 -6.08 -3.75
N ASP A 198 6.37 -6.13 -4.70
CA ASP A 198 6.12 -5.97 -6.12
C ASP A 198 5.89 -7.39 -6.69
N LEU A 199 4.68 -7.68 -7.18
CA LEU A 199 4.29 -9.02 -7.62
C LEU A 199 4.51 -9.26 -9.11
N ASN A 200 4.60 -8.19 -9.89
CA ASN A 200 4.69 -8.26 -11.35
C ASN A 200 6.02 -7.75 -11.92
N GLY A 201 6.88 -7.14 -11.07
CA GLY A 201 8.21 -6.65 -11.44
C GLY A 201 8.21 -5.29 -12.13
N ASP A 202 7.17 -4.46 -11.94
CA ASP A 202 7.07 -3.13 -12.53
C ASP A 202 7.63 -2.01 -11.66
N GLU A 203 8.25 -2.39 -10.54
CA GLU A 203 8.84 -1.50 -9.52
C GLU A 203 7.80 -0.75 -8.67
N GLU A 204 6.51 -1.00 -8.82
CA GLU A 204 5.47 -0.52 -7.92
C GLU A 204 4.98 -1.61 -6.98
N ILE A 205 4.57 -1.24 -5.81
CA ILE A 205 4.14 -2.18 -4.78
C ILE A 205 2.66 -2.54 -5.00
N ASP A 206 2.42 -3.84 -5.16
CA ASP A 206 1.10 -4.41 -5.34
C ASP A 206 0.48 -4.92 -4.04
N TRP A 207 1.32 -5.42 -3.12
CA TRP A 207 0.84 -6.05 -1.91
C TRP A 207 1.63 -5.61 -0.69
N TYR A 208 0.88 -5.31 0.37
CA TYR A 208 1.36 -4.86 1.66
C TYR A 208 1.11 -5.99 2.68
N GLU A 209 2.19 -6.69 3.06
CA GLU A 209 2.13 -7.77 4.04
C GLU A 209 2.29 -7.19 5.44
N CYS A 210 1.31 -7.42 6.32
CA CYS A 210 1.47 -7.11 7.74
C CYS A 210 2.50 -8.08 8.34
N PHE A 211 3.69 -7.58 8.64
CA PHE A 211 4.75 -8.35 9.29
C PHE A 211 4.52 -8.45 10.81
N ASN A 212 4.15 -7.34 11.43
CA ASN A 212 3.84 -7.28 12.85
C ASN A 212 2.96 -6.06 13.15
N ASN A 213 1.92 -6.24 13.96
CA ASN A 213 1.03 -5.20 14.45
C ASN A 213 0.81 -5.26 15.97
N ASP A 214 1.74 -5.86 16.72
CA ASP A 214 1.63 -6.03 18.18
C ASP A 214 1.94 -4.74 18.95
N HIS A 215 2.56 -3.74 18.33
CA HIS A 215 2.88 -2.50 19.01
C HIS A 215 1.62 -1.65 19.23
N GLN A 216 1.51 -1.10 20.44
CA GLN A 216 0.44 -0.17 20.78
C GLN A 216 0.88 1.26 20.42
N VAL A 217 -0.04 1.99 19.82
CA VAL A 217 0.12 3.42 19.55
C VAL A 217 -0.76 4.18 20.52
N THR A 218 -0.17 5.12 21.22
CA THR A 218 -0.94 6.09 22.01
C THR A 218 -1.42 7.20 21.09
N ASP A 219 -2.63 7.69 21.34
CA ASP A 219 -3.22 8.85 20.67
C ASP A 219 -2.44 10.14 20.95
#